data_fbc3230a782a407a714ffb59d9dd95b0
#
_entry.id   fbc3230a782a407a714ffb59d9dd95b0
#
_cell.length_a   1.000
_cell.length_b   1.000
_cell.length_c   1.000
_cell.angle_alpha   90.00
_cell.angle_beta   90.00
_cell.angle_gamma   90.00
#
_symmetry.space_group_name_H-M   'P 1'
#
loop_
_entity.id
_entity.type
_entity.pdbx_description
1 polymer ?
#
loop_
_entity_poly.entity_id
_entity_poly.type
_entity_poly.pdbx_seq_one_letter_code
_entity_poly.pdbx_strand_id
1 'polypeptide(L)'
;KIVEKTLKLFGGCHILVNNAGIYGPKGETELVDWRAWTKTIEINLYGSILMSREIMPHFKKKKYGKIIQLSGGGATSPLPFISAYAVSKAAIIRFSETLAEEVRGTGIDINAIAPGALNTQMLEEILLAGPKKVGQSFYNKALEQKKNGGAPLQKAADLALFLASSDSDGITSKLISAVWDKWEDWPKHLDELTRTDAYTIRRIIGRDRGFKW
;
A
#
# COMPACT_ATOMS: atom_id res chain seq x y z
N LYS A 1 -8.76 16.23 14.09
CA LYS A 1 -8.20 16.18 15.47
C LYS A 1 -6.72 15.74 15.50
N ILE A 2 -6.32 14.58 14.89
CA ILE A 2 -4.90 14.12 14.94
C ILE A 2 -4.00 15.12 14.19
N VAL A 3 -4.27 15.38 12.91
CA VAL A 3 -3.51 16.31 12.08
C VAL A 3 -3.44 17.70 12.71
N GLU A 4 -4.58 18.23 13.13
CA GLU A 4 -4.67 19.53 13.81
C GLU A 4 -3.77 19.58 15.07
N LYS A 5 -3.84 18.53 15.90
CA LYS A 5 -2.99 18.42 17.10
C LYS A 5 -1.50 18.36 16.75
N THR A 6 -1.14 17.60 15.71
CA THR A 6 0.23 17.50 15.22
C THR A 6 0.75 18.87 14.77
N LEU A 7 -0.01 19.56 13.94
CA LEU A 7 0.37 20.90 13.44
C LEU A 7 0.50 21.93 14.57
N LYS A 8 -0.38 21.86 15.57
CA LYS A 8 -0.33 22.75 16.74
C LYS A 8 0.90 22.47 17.63
N LEU A 9 1.24 21.20 17.84
CA LEU A 9 2.34 20.82 18.74
C LEU A 9 3.73 21.01 18.11
N PHE A 10 3.86 20.67 16.81
CA PHE A 10 5.14 20.61 16.13
C PHE A 10 5.36 21.73 15.10
N GLY A 11 4.37 22.60 14.88
CA GLY A 11 4.45 23.69 13.92
C GLY A 11 4.36 23.26 12.45
N GLY A 12 4.36 21.96 12.16
CA GLY A 12 4.30 21.42 10.80
C GLY A 12 4.25 19.91 10.74
N CYS A 13 4.00 19.41 9.55
CA CYS A 13 4.10 17.99 9.18
C CYS A 13 4.49 17.93 7.71
N HIS A 14 5.40 17.06 7.32
CA HIS A 14 5.90 16.97 5.95
C HIS A 14 5.68 15.58 5.34
N ILE A 15 5.52 14.57 6.19
CA ILE A 15 5.43 13.18 5.80
C ILE A 15 4.25 12.54 6.53
N LEU A 16 3.39 11.83 5.78
CA LEU A 16 2.32 11.01 6.31
C LEU A 16 2.54 9.56 5.89
N VAL A 17 2.72 8.66 6.86
CA VAL A 17 2.78 7.22 6.60
C VAL A 17 1.50 6.56 7.11
N ASN A 18 0.66 6.08 6.20
CA ASN A 18 -0.55 5.34 6.51
C ASN A 18 -0.25 3.84 6.60
N ASN A 19 0.21 3.41 7.76
CA ASN A 19 0.65 2.03 8.01
C ASN A 19 -0.42 1.15 8.69
N ALA A 20 -1.36 1.73 9.41
CA ALA A 20 -2.36 0.98 10.16
C ALA A 20 -3.19 0.06 9.24
N GLY A 21 -3.35 -1.19 9.64
CA GLY A 21 -4.12 -2.15 8.86
C GLY A 21 -4.33 -3.48 9.58
N ILE A 22 -5.38 -4.20 9.20
CA ILE A 22 -5.75 -5.52 9.70
C ILE A 22 -6.13 -6.43 8.53
N TYR A 23 -6.01 -7.76 8.71
CA TYR A 23 -6.53 -8.72 7.73
C TYR A 23 -8.07 -8.76 7.72
N GLY A 24 -8.69 -8.57 8.87
CA GLY A 24 -10.13 -8.76 9.01
C GLY A 24 -10.54 -10.24 9.00
N PRO A 25 -11.81 -10.52 8.63
CA PRO A 25 -12.35 -11.86 8.67
C PRO A 25 -11.72 -12.74 7.59
N LYS A 26 -11.63 -14.03 7.88
CA LYS A 26 -11.04 -15.07 7.04
C LYS A 26 -12.10 -16.15 6.76
N GLY A 27 -12.32 -16.47 5.49
CA GLY A 27 -13.31 -17.44 5.03
C GLY A 27 -13.95 -17.05 3.70
N GLU A 28 -14.92 -17.83 3.24
CA GLU A 28 -15.71 -17.56 2.05
C GLU A 28 -16.47 -16.24 2.24
N THR A 29 -16.51 -15.42 1.20
CA THR A 29 -17.01 -14.04 1.30
C THR A 29 -18.47 -13.97 1.78
N GLU A 30 -19.31 -14.94 1.38
CA GLU A 30 -20.71 -15.05 1.77
C GLU A 30 -20.92 -15.55 3.22
N LEU A 31 -19.89 -16.15 3.83
CA LEU A 31 -19.98 -16.73 5.16
C LEU A 31 -19.30 -15.90 6.26
N VAL A 32 -18.47 -14.92 5.89
CA VAL A 32 -17.77 -14.11 6.88
C VAL A 32 -18.69 -13.06 7.52
N ASP A 33 -18.41 -12.69 8.76
CA ASP A 33 -19.15 -11.64 9.44
C ASP A 33 -19.05 -10.30 8.72
N TRP A 34 -20.20 -9.75 8.33
CA TRP A 34 -20.27 -8.50 7.55
C TRP A 34 -19.76 -7.27 8.32
N ARG A 35 -19.94 -7.23 9.64
CA ARG A 35 -19.44 -6.13 10.46
C ARG A 35 -17.90 -6.14 10.53
N ALA A 36 -17.30 -7.33 10.67
CA ALA A 36 -15.85 -7.46 10.62
C ALA A 36 -15.30 -7.13 9.23
N TRP A 37 -16.02 -7.49 8.16
CA TRP A 37 -15.67 -7.14 6.79
C TRP A 37 -15.65 -5.62 6.57
N THR A 38 -16.72 -4.93 6.92
CA THR A 38 -16.83 -3.45 6.81
C THR A 38 -15.83 -2.75 7.71
N LYS A 39 -15.59 -3.29 8.92
CA LYS A 39 -14.58 -2.75 9.84
C LYS A 39 -13.16 -2.78 9.24
N THR A 40 -12.86 -3.80 8.44
CA THR A 40 -11.58 -3.89 7.72
C THR A 40 -11.44 -2.76 6.70
N ILE A 41 -12.50 -2.45 5.95
CA ILE A 41 -12.52 -1.31 5.03
C ILE A 41 -12.37 0.03 5.77
N GLU A 42 -13.08 0.18 6.88
CA GLU A 42 -12.96 1.40 7.71
C GLU A 42 -11.53 1.65 8.17
N ILE A 43 -10.84 0.62 8.66
CA ILE A 43 -9.48 0.76 9.17
C ILE A 43 -8.48 0.94 8.02
N ASN A 44 -8.47 -0.01 7.06
CA ASN A 44 -7.43 -0.06 6.05
C ASN A 44 -7.57 1.03 4.97
N LEU A 45 -8.79 1.41 4.63
CA LEU A 45 -9.07 2.33 3.54
C LEU A 45 -9.53 3.69 4.04
N TYR A 46 -10.64 3.78 4.77
CA TYR A 46 -11.17 5.07 5.21
C TYR A 46 -10.21 5.79 6.16
N GLY A 47 -9.54 5.06 7.07
CA GLY A 47 -8.52 5.64 7.94
C GLY A 47 -7.42 6.35 7.15
N SER A 48 -6.89 5.68 6.12
CA SER A 48 -5.84 6.22 5.24
C SER A 48 -6.34 7.40 4.40
N ILE A 49 -7.56 7.31 3.84
CA ILE A 49 -8.19 8.40 3.07
C ILE A 49 -8.41 9.63 3.95
N LEU A 50 -8.96 9.46 5.16
CA LEU A 50 -9.25 10.55 6.06
C LEU A 50 -7.97 11.28 6.50
N MET A 51 -6.90 10.56 6.83
CA MET A 51 -5.62 11.17 7.18
C MET A 51 -5.01 11.95 6.01
N SER A 52 -5.04 11.37 4.81
CA SER A 52 -4.58 12.03 3.58
C SER A 52 -5.38 13.30 3.27
N ARG A 53 -6.70 13.22 3.39
CA ARG A 53 -7.61 14.36 3.20
C ARG A 53 -7.31 15.50 4.19
N GLU A 54 -7.16 15.18 5.45
CA GLU A 54 -6.97 16.17 6.52
C GLU A 54 -5.60 16.88 6.43
N ILE A 55 -4.54 16.18 5.98
CA ILE A 55 -3.20 16.80 5.84
C ILE A 55 -3.04 17.60 4.55
N MET A 56 -3.80 17.29 3.51
CA MET A 56 -3.64 17.85 2.16
C MET A 56 -3.66 19.38 2.11
N PRO A 57 -4.56 20.11 2.81
CA PRO A 57 -4.53 21.57 2.81
C PRO A 57 -3.21 22.15 3.34
N HIS A 58 -2.61 21.48 4.34
CA HIS A 58 -1.31 21.88 4.89
C HIS A 58 -0.19 21.66 3.85
N PHE A 59 -0.14 20.50 3.22
CA PHE A 59 0.85 20.19 2.18
C PHE A 59 0.74 21.14 0.97
N LYS A 60 -0.48 21.42 0.49
CA LYS A 60 -0.70 22.41 -0.58
C LYS A 60 -0.21 23.80 -0.21
N LYS A 61 -0.47 24.26 1.03
CA LYS A 61 0.03 25.55 1.52
C LYS A 61 1.55 25.61 1.60
N LYS A 62 2.20 24.49 1.97
CA LYS A 62 3.65 24.37 2.05
C LYS A 62 4.33 24.10 0.71
N LYS A 63 3.56 23.72 -0.32
CA LYS A 63 4.04 23.24 -1.62
C LYS A 63 5.05 22.09 -1.48
N TYR A 64 4.85 21.28 -0.47
CA TYR A 64 5.67 20.12 -0.16
C TYR A 64 4.91 19.14 0.74
N GLY A 65 5.01 17.86 0.44
CA GLY A 65 4.50 16.79 1.28
C GLY A 65 4.72 15.41 0.68
N LYS A 66 4.89 14.41 1.54
CA LYS A 66 5.02 13.00 1.14
C LYS A 66 3.91 12.19 1.80
N ILE A 67 3.16 11.42 1.00
CA ILE A 67 2.18 10.46 1.52
C ILE A 67 2.61 9.05 1.10
N ILE A 68 2.83 8.19 2.08
CA ILE A 68 3.25 6.82 1.90
C ILE A 68 2.12 5.91 2.39
N GLN A 69 1.51 5.16 1.47
CA GLN A 69 0.45 4.20 1.76
C GLN A 69 1.03 2.78 1.86
N LEU A 70 0.59 2.00 2.84
CA LEU A 70 0.96 0.59 2.92
C LEU A 70 -0.09 -0.27 2.19
N SER A 71 0.31 -0.78 1.02
CA SER A 71 -0.42 -1.80 0.27
C SER A 71 -0.07 -3.21 0.79
N GLY A 72 -0.28 -4.24 0.04
CA GLY A 72 0.03 -5.62 0.45
C GLY A 72 -0.52 -6.66 -0.51
N GLY A 73 -0.43 -7.91 -0.13
CA GLY A 73 -0.94 -9.02 -0.90
C GLY A 73 -2.43 -8.87 -1.24
N GLY A 74 -2.85 -9.35 -2.40
CA GLY A 74 -4.23 -9.20 -2.89
C GLY A 74 -4.50 -7.89 -3.62
N ALA A 75 -3.59 -6.93 -3.61
CA ALA A 75 -3.79 -5.64 -4.28
C ALA A 75 -3.69 -5.73 -5.81
N THR A 76 -2.80 -6.56 -6.33
CA THR A 76 -2.57 -6.75 -7.76
C THR A 76 -2.89 -8.16 -8.25
N SER A 77 -3.24 -9.06 -7.33
CA SER A 77 -3.59 -10.45 -7.63
C SER A 77 -4.68 -10.91 -6.67
N PRO A 78 -5.59 -11.81 -7.08
CA PRO A 78 -6.61 -12.35 -6.19
C PRO A 78 -6.01 -12.98 -4.93
N LEU A 79 -6.64 -12.70 -3.78
CA LEU A 79 -6.31 -13.33 -2.50
C LEU A 79 -7.59 -13.94 -1.91
N PRO A 80 -7.92 -15.20 -2.28
CA PRO A 80 -9.12 -15.88 -1.81
C PRO A 80 -9.21 -15.94 -0.29
N PHE A 81 -10.42 -15.98 0.24
CA PHE A 81 -10.74 -16.10 1.67
C PHE A 81 -10.35 -14.91 2.56
N ILE A 82 -9.81 -13.83 1.98
CA ILE A 82 -9.47 -12.60 2.71
C ILE A 82 -9.90 -11.39 1.86
N SER A 83 -11.16 -11.41 1.41
CA SER A 83 -11.68 -10.45 0.43
C SER A 83 -11.67 -9.00 0.93
N ALA A 84 -12.02 -8.74 2.20
CA ALA A 84 -12.00 -7.38 2.77
C ALA A 84 -10.61 -6.75 2.71
N TYR A 85 -9.57 -7.53 3.08
CA TYR A 85 -8.19 -7.07 3.00
C TYR A 85 -7.76 -6.80 1.56
N ALA A 86 -7.96 -7.78 0.65
CA ALA A 86 -7.57 -7.65 -0.75
C ALA A 86 -8.21 -6.41 -1.41
N VAL A 87 -9.53 -6.22 -1.21
CA VAL A 87 -10.26 -5.04 -1.70
C VAL A 87 -9.67 -3.75 -1.14
N SER A 88 -9.42 -3.70 0.18
CA SER A 88 -8.86 -2.50 0.82
C SER A 88 -7.48 -2.14 0.28
N LYS A 89 -6.62 -3.15 0.01
CA LYS A 89 -5.25 -2.94 -0.49
C LYS A 89 -5.21 -2.57 -1.98
N ALA A 90 -6.14 -3.08 -2.79
CA ALA A 90 -6.32 -2.63 -4.17
C ALA A 90 -6.86 -1.20 -4.22
N ALA A 91 -7.87 -0.89 -3.40
CA ALA A 91 -8.49 0.42 -3.35
C ALA A 91 -7.50 1.52 -2.92
N ILE A 92 -6.60 1.24 -1.95
CA ILE A 92 -5.62 2.23 -1.49
C ILE A 92 -4.59 2.57 -2.58
N ILE A 93 -4.22 1.63 -3.45
CA ILE A 93 -3.32 1.92 -4.57
C ILE A 93 -4.03 2.87 -5.55
N ARG A 94 -5.26 2.53 -5.97
CA ARG A 94 -6.01 3.39 -6.90
C ARG A 94 -6.30 4.76 -6.31
N PHE A 95 -6.60 4.85 -5.01
CA PHE A 95 -6.73 6.12 -4.32
C PHE A 95 -5.42 6.92 -4.36
N SER A 96 -4.27 6.28 -4.12
CA SER A 96 -2.95 6.95 -4.18
C SER A 96 -2.66 7.52 -5.55
N GLU A 97 -2.88 6.74 -6.59
CA GLU A 97 -2.68 7.16 -7.99
C GLU A 97 -3.61 8.34 -8.35
N THR A 98 -4.89 8.26 -7.96
CA THR A 98 -5.86 9.33 -8.23
C THR A 98 -5.49 10.62 -7.51
N LEU A 99 -5.16 10.53 -6.21
CA LEU A 99 -4.80 11.70 -5.42
C LEU A 99 -3.47 12.32 -5.88
N ALA A 100 -2.51 11.51 -6.35
CA ALA A 100 -1.26 11.99 -6.94
C ALA A 100 -1.51 12.83 -8.21
N GLU A 101 -2.46 12.40 -9.06
CA GLU A 101 -2.85 13.17 -10.24
C GLU A 101 -3.53 14.51 -9.87
N GLU A 102 -4.39 14.51 -8.84
CA GLU A 102 -5.05 15.74 -8.36
C GLU A 102 -4.07 16.81 -7.84
N VAL A 103 -2.87 16.39 -7.41
CA VAL A 103 -1.85 17.29 -6.86
C VAL A 103 -0.58 17.38 -7.71
N ARG A 104 -0.63 16.90 -8.96
CA ARG A 104 0.51 16.91 -9.87
C ARG A 104 1.09 18.32 -10.02
N GLY A 105 2.41 18.44 -9.91
CA GLY A 105 3.12 19.72 -10.03
C GLY A 105 3.04 20.65 -8.81
N THR A 106 2.49 20.17 -7.68
CA THR A 106 2.38 20.98 -6.46
C THR A 106 3.50 20.73 -5.44
N GLY A 107 4.46 19.83 -5.75
CA GLY A 107 5.53 19.41 -4.83
C GLY A 107 5.05 18.40 -3.78
N ILE A 108 3.94 17.70 -4.04
CA ILE A 108 3.41 16.65 -3.16
C ILE A 108 3.52 15.30 -3.88
N ASP A 109 4.22 14.35 -3.27
CA ASP A 109 4.40 13.01 -3.79
C ASP A 109 3.60 11.98 -3.00
N ILE A 110 2.91 11.10 -3.71
CA ILE A 110 2.02 10.09 -3.10
C ILE A 110 2.33 8.73 -3.73
N ASN A 111 2.78 7.80 -2.89
CA ASN A 111 3.17 6.46 -3.33
C ASN A 111 2.59 5.38 -2.43
N ALA A 112 2.51 4.17 -2.94
CA ALA A 112 2.13 2.98 -2.20
C ALA A 112 3.29 1.99 -2.13
N ILE A 113 3.55 1.42 -0.95
CA ILE A 113 4.56 0.38 -0.73
C ILE A 113 3.89 -0.99 -0.68
N ALA A 114 4.43 -1.95 -1.44
CA ALA A 114 4.23 -3.38 -1.22
C ALA A 114 5.42 -3.92 -0.40
N PRO A 115 5.27 -4.12 0.92
CA PRO A 115 6.39 -4.38 1.82
C PRO A 115 7.00 -5.78 1.68
N GLY A 116 6.33 -6.67 0.96
CA GLY A 116 6.68 -8.08 0.89
C GLY A 116 5.97 -8.94 1.94
N ALA A 117 6.32 -10.21 1.96
CA ALA A 117 5.76 -11.20 2.90
C ALA A 117 6.52 -11.13 4.24
N LEU A 118 6.06 -10.29 5.16
CA LEU A 118 6.72 -10.00 6.43
C LEU A 118 6.26 -10.94 7.54
N ASN A 119 7.19 -11.40 8.37
CA ASN A 119 6.87 -12.15 9.59
C ASN A 119 6.42 -11.20 10.70
N THR A 120 5.11 -10.97 10.75
CA THR A 120 4.43 -10.11 11.70
C THR A 120 3.28 -10.85 12.37
N GLN A 121 2.60 -10.22 13.32
CA GLN A 121 1.38 -10.75 13.92
C GLN A 121 0.34 -11.18 12.86
N MET A 122 0.28 -10.49 11.72
CA MET A 122 -0.63 -10.86 10.63
C MET A 122 -0.36 -12.26 10.08
N LEU A 123 0.91 -12.70 10.00
CA LEU A 123 1.25 -14.07 9.61
C LEU A 123 0.73 -15.08 10.65
N GLU A 124 0.90 -14.80 11.93
CA GLU A 124 0.39 -15.67 13.01
C GLU A 124 -1.14 -15.79 12.94
N GLU A 125 -1.86 -14.73 12.60
CA GLU A 125 -3.31 -14.79 12.40
C GLU A 125 -3.73 -15.74 11.27
N ILE A 126 -2.96 -15.84 10.19
CA ILE A 126 -3.21 -16.78 9.09
C ILE A 126 -2.99 -18.22 9.55
N LEU A 127 -1.89 -18.45 10.26
CA LEU A 127 -1.56 -19.77 10.78
C LEU A 127 -2.57 -20.26 11.82
N LEU A 128 -3.02 -19.36 12.70
CA LEU A 128 -4.08 -19.67 13.70
C LEU A 128 -5.44 -19.92 13.06
N ALA A 129 -5.76 -19.24 11.95
CA ALA A 129 -7.03 -19.46 11.26
C ALA A 129 -7.11 -20.85 10.61
N GLY A 130 -5.97 -21.39 10.19
CA GLY A 130 -5.85 -22.72 9.60
C GLY A 130 -6.35 -22.82 8.14
N PRO A 131 -6.00 -23.93 7.45
CA PRO A 131 -6.23 -24.07 6.02
C PRO A 131 -7.70 -24.07 5.61
N LYS A 132 -8.60 -24.50 6.50
CA LYS A 132 -10.06 -24.46 6.23
C LYS A 132 -10.60 -23.05 6.03
N LYS A 133 -10.01 -22.04 6.70
CA LYS A 133 -10.47 -20.64 6.63
C LYS A 133 -9.71 -19.78 5.63
N VAL A 134 -8.46 -20.12 5.32
CA VAL A 134 -7.62 -19.30 4.45
C VAL A 134 -7.26 -19.99 3.13
N GLY A 135 -7.71 -21.23 2.94
CA GLY A 135 -7.37 -22.08 1.81
C GLY A 135 -6.00 -22.75 1.96
N GLN A 136 -5.88 -23.97 1.47
CA GLN A 136 -4.67 -24.79 1.64
C GLN A 136 -3.43 -24.13 1.03
N SER A 137 -3.56 -23.55 -0.16
CA SER A 137 -2.43 -22.92 -0.87
C SER A 137 -1.84 -21.75 -0.09
N PHE A 138 -2.69 -20.84 0.42
CA PHE A 138 -2.22 -19.69 1.18
C PHE A 138 -1.66 -20.10 2.53
N TYR A 139 -2.27 -21.09 3.19
CA TYR A 139 -1.76 -21.65 4.45
C TYR A 139 -0.38 -22.27 4.29
N ASN A 140 -0.16 -23.06 3.22
CA ASN A 140 1.16 -23.66 2.96
C ASN A 140 2.23 -22.57 2.71
N LYS A 141 1.91 -21.52 1.94
CA LYS A 141 2.80 -20.38 1.76
C LYS A 141 3.15 -19.68 3.08
N ALA A 142 2.17 -19.55 3.98
CA ALA A 142 2.38 -18.96 5.30
C ALA A 142 3.31 -19.83 6.18
N LEU A 143 3.18 -21.16 6.11
CA LEU A 143 4.10 -22.08 6.79
C LEU A 143 5.53 -21.97 6.24
N GLU A 144 5.69 -21.96 4.93
CA GLU A 144 6.99 -21.78 4.28
C GLU A 144 7.61 -20.43 4.65
N GLN A 145 6.82 -19.36 4.61
CA GLN A 145 7.26 -18.03 5.02
C GLN A 145 7.74 -18.02 6.46
N LYS A 146 6.99 -18.64 7.39
CA LYS A 146 7.40 -18.75 8.79
C LYS A 146 8.72 -19.51 8.95
N LYS A 147 8.89 -20.60 8.20
CA LYS A 147 10.10 -21.44 8.22
C LYS A 147 11.32 -20.71 7.65
N ASN A 148 11.13 -19.98 6.55
CA ASN A 148 12.23 -19.37 5.78
C ASN A 148 12.56 -17.95 6.21
N GLY A 149 11.82 -17.34 7.17
CA GLY A 149 12.08 -16.02 7.72
C GLY A 149 11.34 -14.87 7.04
N GLY A 150 10.68 -15.09 5.89
CA GLY A 150 9.99 -14.04 5.15
C GLY A 150 10.92 -12.96 4.58
N ALA A 151 10.35 -11.86 4.12
CA ALA A 151 11.11 -10.69 3.68
C ALA A 151 11.65 -9.90 4.90
N PRO A 152 12.89 -9.36 4.83
CA PRO A 152 13.40 -8.53 5.91
C PRO A 152 12.56 -7.26 6.10
N LEU A 153 12.13 -7.00 7.34
CA LEU A 153 11.40 -5.78 7.71
C LEU A 153 12.16 -4.50 7.31
N GLN A 154 13.49 -4.56 7.39
CA GLN A 154 14.36 -3.44 7.06
C GLN A 154 14.16 -2.94 5.63
N LYS A 155 13.98 -3.82 4.63
CA LYS A 155 13.75 -3.37 3.25
C LYS A 155 12.50 -2.48 3.10
N ALA A 156 11.41 -2.82 3.80
CA ALA A 156 10.22 -1.99 3.77
C ALA A 156 10.42 -0.65 4.50
N ALA A 157 11.19 -0.65 5.59
CA ALA A 157 11.55 0.55 6.32
C ALA A 157 12.50 1.45 5.50
N ASP A 158 13.49 0.89 4.81
CA ASP A 158 14.43 1.62 3.95
C ASP A 158 13.70 2.27 2.78
N LEU A 159 12.77 1.55 2.13
CA LEU A 159 11.93 2.15 1.09
C LEU A 159 11.04 3.27 1.64
N ALA A 160 10.47 3.11 2.82
CA ALA A 160 9.67 4.17 3.45
C ALA A 160 10.54 5.40 3.77
N LEU A 161 11.76 5.19 4.24
CA LEU A 161 12.73 6.26 4.49
C LEU A 161 13.14 6.96 3.19
N PHE A 162 13.45 6.22 2.14
CA PHE A 162 13.74 6.77 0.82
C PHE A 162 12.58 7.63 0.31
N LEU A 163 11.34 7.13 0.35
CA LEU A 163 10.15 7.87 -0.07
C LEU A 163 9.82 9.08 0.82
N ALA A 164 10.34 9.12 2.03
CA ALA A 164 10.22 10.25 2.95
C ALA A 164 11.33 11.30 2.77
N SER A 165 12.39 10.97 2.04
CA SER A 165 13.54 11.86 1.81
C SER A 165 13.40 12.70 0.54
N SER A 166 14.27 13.68 0.38
CA SER A 166 14.39 14.47 -0.85
C SER A 166 14.89 13.67 -2.06
N ASP A 167 15.54 12.53 -1.84
CA ASP A 167 16.05 11.66 -2.91
C ASP A 167 14.93 11.10 -3.78
N SER A 168 13.71 11.06 -3.25
CA SER A 168 12.51 10.61 -3.97
C SER A 168 11.64 11.75 -4.51
N ASP A 169 12.12 13.00 -4.50
CA ASP A 169 11.33 14.13 -4.99
C ASP A 169 10.93 13.94 -6.46
N GLY A 170 9.64 14.08 -6.75
CA GLY A 170 9.07 13.85 -8.06
C GLY A 170 8.69 12.38 -8.38
N ILE A 171 9.09 11.42 -7.56
CA ILE A 171 8.58 10.04 -7.65
C ILE A 171 7.20 10.02 -7.00
N THR A 172 6.16 9.90 -7.83
CA THR A 172 4.77 9.95 -7.38
C THR A 172 3.87 9.01 -8.18
N SER A 173 2.72 8.64 -7.64
CA SER A 173 1.72 7.76 -8.30
C SER A 173 2.21 6.32 -8.52
N LYS A 174 3.13 5.82 -7.71
CA LYS A 174 3.73 4.48 -7.92
C LYS A 174 3.35 3.50 -6.81
N LEU A 175 3.17 2.25 -7.22
CA LEU A 175 3.16 1.08 -6.34
C LEU A 175 4.55 0.45 -6.39
N ILE A 176 5.26 0.44 -5.27
CA ILE A 176 6.67 0.07 -5.22
C ILE A 176 6.85 -1.15 -4.33
N SER A 177 7.46 -2.20 -4.85
CA SER A 177 7.84 -3.35 -4.05
C SER A 177 9.17 -3.12 -3.34
N ALA A 178 9.17 -3.22 -2.02
CA ALA A 178 10.39 -3.13 -1.24
C ALA A 178 11.38 -4.27 -1.53
N VAL A 179 10.89 -5.39 -2.06
CA VAL A 179 11.69 -6.62 -2.26
C VAL A 179 12.15 -6.80 -3.69
N TRP A 180 11.30 -6.44 -4.67
CA TRP A 180 11.49 -6.81 -6.07
C TRP A 180 11.94 -5.66 -6.97
N ASP A 181 11.67 -4.40 -6.57
CA ASP A 181 12.01 -3.23 -7.36
C ASP A 181 13.39 -2.67 -6.93
N LYS A 182 14.15 -2.18 -7.88
CA LYS A 182 15.44 -1.50 -7.65
C LYS A 182 15.18 0.00 -7.46
N TRP A 183 14.36 0.34 -6.48
CA TRP A 183 13.87 1.70 -6.24
C TRP A 183 15.00 2.69 -5.88
N GLU A 184 16.15 2.19 -5.41
CA GLU A 184 17.32 3.01 -5.12
C GLU A 184 17.88 3.71 -6.38
N ASP A 185 17.66 3.12 -7.56
CA ASP A 185 18.09 3.69 -8.84
C ASP A 185 17.06 4.66 -9.47
N TRP A 186 15.85 4.73 -8.96
CA TRP A 186 14.74 5.47 -9.56
C TRP A 186 14.98 6.98 -9.71
N PRO A 187 15.76 7.67 -8.85
CA PRO A 187 16.10 9.09 -9.09
C PRO A 187 16.78 9.35 -10.44
N LYS A 188 17.44 8.35 -11.00
CA LYS A 188 18.09 8.44 -12.33
C LYS A 188 17.11 8.24 -13.50
N HIS A 189 15.89 7.80 -13.22
CA HIS A 189 14.84 7.40 -14.16
C HIS A 189 13.54 8.18 -13.99
N LEU A 190 13.60 9.40 -13.46
CA LEU A 190 12.40 10.22 -13.20
C LEU A 190 11.57 10.48 -14.47
N ASP A 191 12.23 10.71 -15.60
CA ASP A 191 11.57 10.95 -16.89
C ASP A 191 10.73 9.75 -17.32
N GLU A 192 11.29 8.53 -17.26
CA GLU A 192 10.60 7.31 -17.63
C GLU A 192 9.45 7.00 -16.66
N LEU A 193 9.67 7.20 -15.37
CA LEU A 193 8.65 7.03 -14.34
C LEU A 193 7.48 8.01 -14.51
N THR A 194 7.77 9.24 -14.92
CA THR A 194 6.75 10.28 -15.09
C THR A 194 5.94 10.11 -16.38
N ARG A 195 6.59 9.65 -17.46
CA ARG A 195 5.97 9.55 -18.79
C ARG A 195 5.26 8.22 -19.04
N THR A 196 5.43 7.22 -18.17
CA THR A 196 4.88 5.89 -18.37
C THR A 196 3.97 5.47 -17.22
N ASP A 197 3.13 4.47 -17.50
CA ASP A 197 2.29 3.80 -16.52
C ASP A 197 3.01 2.66 -15.76
N ALA A 198 4.34 2.58 -15.87
CA ALA A 198 5.14 1.64 -15.10
C ALA A 198 4.88 1.80 -13.59
N TYR A 199 4.77 0.67 -12.89
CA TYR A 199 4.49 0.63 -11.45
C TYR A 199 3.13 1.22 -11.06
N THR A 200 2.12 1.13 -11.93
CA THR A 200 0.73 1.53 -11.65
C THR A 200 -0.23 0.36 -11.85
N ILE A 201 -1.44 0.47 -11.30
CA ILE A 201 -2.52 -0.49 -11.60
C ILE A 201 -3.16 -0.12 -12.94
N ARG A 202 -3.04 -1.02 -13.92
CA ARG A 202 -3.76 -0.92 -15.20
C ARG A 202 -4.38 -2.24 -15.62
N ARG A 203 -5.28 -2.17 -16.57
CA ARG A 203 -5.86 -3.36 -17.19
C ARG A 203 -4.82 -4.02 -18.10
N ILE A 204 -4.55 -5.31 -17.88
CA ILE A 204 -3.78 -6.14 -18.80
C ILE A 204 -4.70 -6.52 -19.96
N ILE A 205 -4.29 -6.28 -21.19
CA ILE A 205 -5.03 -6.60 -22.41
C ILE A 205 -4.33 -7.74 -23.17
N GLY A 206 -5.05 -8.32 -24.14
CA GLY A 206 -4.53 -9.45 -24.91
C GLY A 206 -3.16 -9.18 -25.55
N ARG A 207 -2.93 -7.95 -26.04
CA ARG A 207 -1.62 -7.54 -26.62
C ARG A 207 -0.47 -7.64 -25.62
N ASP A 208 -0.70 -7.36 -24.34
CA ASP A 208 0.32 -7.46 -23.28
C ASP A 208 0.78 -8.92 -23.06
N ARG A 209 0.02 -9.88 -23.57
CA ARG A 209 0.30 -11.33 -23.51
C ARG A 209 0.59 -11.94 -24.89
N GLY A 210 0.83 -11.10 -25.90
CA GLY A 210 1.14 -11.57 -27.26
C GLY A 210 -0.05 -12.02 -28.09
N PHE A 211 -1.29 -11.80 -27.60
CA PHE A 211 -2.49 -12.14 -28.39
C PHE A 211 -2.69 -11.12 -29.52
N LYS A 212 -3.12 -11.60 -30.68
CA LYS A 212 -3.32 -10.77 -31.88
C LYS A 212 -4.77 -10.30 -32.08
N TRP A 213 -5.66 -10.61 -31.14
CA TRP A 213 -7.08 -10.22 -31.13
C TRP A 213 -7.44 -9.37 -29.93
#